data_4c9ce4ba3c1e1a0cc456876238586843
#
_entry.id   4c9ce4ba3c1e1a0cc456876238586843
#
_cell.length_a   1.000
_cell.length_b   1.000
_cell.length_c   1.000
_cell.angle_alpha   90.00
_cell.angle_beta   90.00
_cell.angle_gamma   90.00
#
_symmetry.space_group_name_H-M   'P 1'
#
loop_
_entity.id
_entity.type
_entity.pdbx_description
1 polymer ?
#
loop_
_entity_poly.entity_id
_entity_poly.type
_entity_poly.pdbx_seq_one_letter_code
_entity_poly.pdbx_strand_id
1 'polypeptide(L)'
;MKKEISPKKKRVVYLLCGIIIAITVFICAFVLVSALMNPSSSESETQTAEETSEVGTATFDEIYHAYKENELVADDLYQYNRYRVTAKINGMTNDGLFNMTGGAMLTLETKVDNTIVFFYAEFEKEQEENLKSVKVGDTITFEGKCLDAGNWTECELIVE
;
A
#
# COMPACT_ATOMS: atom_id res chain seq x y z
N MET A 1 -37.92 15.88 -32.76
CA MET A 1 -37.09 16.97 -33.32
C MET A 1 -35.62 16.56 -33.19
N LYS A 2 -34.95 16.20 -34.29
CA LYS A 2 -33.49 15.90 -34.26
C LYS A 2 -32.73 17.21 -34.35
N LYS A 3 -31.97 17.52 -33.29
CA LYS A 3 -31.16 18.73 -33.20
C LYS A 3 -29.91 18.54 -34.09
N GLU A 4 -29.88 19.23 -35.25
CA GLU A 4 -28.72 19.19 -36.15
C GLU A 4 -27.50 19.86 -35.46
N ILE A 5 -26.39 19.14 -35.42
CA ILE A 5 -25.13 19.62 -34.85
C ILE A 5 -24.47 20.56 -35.86
N SER A 6 -24.19 21.79 -35.47
CA SER A 6 -23.55 22.81 -36.31
C SER A 6 -22.23 22.30 -36.91
N PRO A 7 -21.93 22.64 -38.17
CA PRO A 7 -20.73 22.15 -38.92
C PRO A 7 -19.41 22.50 -38.19
N LYS A 8 -19.35 23.57 -37.46
CA LYS A 8 -18.17 23.93 -36.62
C LYS A 8 -17.93 22.95 -35.46
N LYS A 9 -19.00 22.44 -34.82
CA LYS A 9 -18.89 21.42 -33.79
C LYS A 9 -18.45 20.05 -34.35
N LYS A 10 -18.88 19.69 -35.53
CA LYS A 10 -18.43 18.45 -36.19
C LYS A 10 -16.92 18.46 -36.44
N ARG A 11 -16.35 19.57 -36.90
CA ARG A 11 -14.90 19.70 -37.15
C ARG A 11 -14.08 19.57 -35.86
N VAL A 12 -14.54 20.14 -34.74
CA VAL A 12 -13.86 20.01 -33.45
C VAL A 12 -13.88 18.56 -32.94
N VAL A 13 -14.99 17.86 -33.10
CA VAL A 13 -15.11 16.44 -32.70
C VAL A 13 -14.17 15.57 -33.54
N TYR A 14 -14.07 15.75 -34.86
CA TYR A 14 -13.14 14.99 -35.68
C TYR A 14 -11.67 15.28 -35.37
N LEU A 15 -11.33 16.53 -35.00
CA LEU A 15 -9.99 16.90 -34.56
C LEU A 15 -9.63 16.22 -33.27
N LEU A 16 -10.53 16.18 -32.26
CA LEU A 16 -10.32 15.51 -31.00
C LEU A 16 -10.19 13.98 -31.16
N CYS A 17 -11.05 13.36 -32.00
CA CYS A 17 -10.92 11.94 -32.30
C CYS A 17 -9.60 11.61 -32.97
N GLY A 18 -9.13 12.43 -33.91
CA GLY A 18 -7.84 12.26 -34.59
C GLY A 18 -6.65 12.32 -33.60
N ILE A 19 -6.67 13.23 -32.65
CA ILE A 19 -5.63 13.35 -31.62
C ILE A 19 -5.61 12.09 -30.72
N ILE A 20 -6.78 11.60 -30.29
CA ILE A 20 -6.88 10.40 -29.44
C ILE A 20 -6.32 9.17 -30.18
N ILE A 21 -6.67 9.00 -31.47
CA ILE A 21 -6.16 7.88 -32.27
C ILE A 21 -4.64 7.97 -32.46
N ALA A 22 -4.09 9.16 -32.68
CA ALA A 22 -2.65 9.37 -32.78
C ALA A 22 -1.89 9.01 -31.50
N ILE A 23 -2.43 9.38 -30.34
CA ILE A 23 -1.86 9.07 -29.03
C ILE A 23 -1.87 7.55 -28.78
N THR A 24 -2.98 6.87 -29.08
CA THR A 24 -3.07 5.42 -28.88
C THR A 24 -2.11 4.64 -29.76
N VAL A 25 -1.95 5.04 -31.03
CA VAL A 25 -0.97 4.41 -31.93
C VAL A 25 0.47 4.63 -31.45
N PHE A 26 0.77 5.83 -30.92
CA PHE A 26 2.10 6.14 -30.40
C PHE A 26 2.44 5.30 -29.15
N ILE A 27 1.49 5.12 -28.24
CA ILE A 27 1.66 4.27 -27.04
C ILE A 27 1.87 2.81 -27.44
N CYS A 28 1.10 2.28 -28.39
CA CYS A 28 1.26 0.91 -28.88
C CYS A 28 2.63 0.69 -29.54
N ALA A 29 3.12 1.65 -30.33
CA ALA A 29 4.44 1.57 -30.96
C ALA A 29 5.57 1.58 -29.92
N PHE A 30 5.42 2.36 -28.85
CA PHE A 30 6.42 2.44 -27.78
C PHE A 30 6.53 1.12 -27.00
N VAL A 31 5.39 0.47 -26.70
CA VAL A 31 5.35 -0.85 -26.02
C VAL A 31 5.99 -1.93 -26.89
N LEU A 32 5.76 -1.94 -28.22
CA LEU A 32 6.36 -2.91 -29.14
C LEU A 32 7.87 -2.76 -29.27
N VAL A 33 8.39 -1.53 -29.30
CA VAL A 33 9.83 -1.28 -29.37
C VAL A 33 10.53 -1.70 -28.08
N SER A 34 9.90 -1.49 -26.92
CA SER A 34 10.45 -1.93 -25.63
C SER A 34 10.55 -3.45 -25.51
N ALA A 35 9.63 -4.19 -26.14
CA ALA A 35 9.64 -5.65 -26.14
C ALA A 35 10.73 -6.25 -27.05
N LEU A 36 11.18 -5.50 -28.08
CA LEU A 36 12.20 -5.97 -29.04
C LEU A 36 13.64 -5.67 -28.62
N MET A 37 13.87 -4.83 -27.61
CA MET A 37 15.21 -4.45 -27.16
C MET A 37 15.72 -5.23 -25.96
N ASN A 38 15.01 -6.24 -25.47
CA ASN A 38 15.48 -7.07 -24.36
C ASN A 38 15.49 -8.57 -24.74
N PRO A 39 16.49 -9.09 -25.47
CA PRO A 39 16.68 -10.50 -25.64
C PRO A 39 17.49 -11.04 -24.44
N SER A 40 16.82 -11.37 -23.35
CA SER A 40 17.41 -12.26 -22.35
C SER A 40 16.39 -13.29 -21.93
N SER A 41 16.66 -14.48 -22.45
CA SER A 41 16.02 -15.74 -22.09
C SER A 41 16.10 -15.99 -20.58
N SER A 42 14.95 -16.26 -19.97
CA SER A 42 14.86 -17.41 -19.07
C SER A 42 13.40 -17.78 -18.91
N GLU A 43 13.13 -19.05 -19.14
CA GLU A 43 11.91 -19.72 -18.79
C GLU A 43 11.57 -19.37 -17.34
N SER A 44 10.45 -18.71 -17.11
CA SER A 44 9.91 -18.51 -15.80
C SER A 44 8.78 -19.51 -15.63
N GLU A 45 9.11 -20.61 -14.97
CA GLU A 45 8.15 -21.42 -14.26
C GLU A 45 7.32 -20.48 -13.39
N THR A 46 6.00 -20.60 -13.48
CA THR A 46 5.06 -19.99 -12.57
C THR A 46 5.26 -20.65 -11.19
N GLN A 47 6.25 -20.20 -10.47
CA GLN A 47 6.29 -20.39 -9.03
C GLN A 47 5.42 -19.27 -8.43
N THR A 48 4.29 -19.67 -7.88
CA THR A 48 3.64 -18.95 -6.79
C THR A 48 4.66 -18.97 -5.66
N ALA A 49 5.56 -17.99 -5.64
CA ALA A 49 6.38 -17.71 -4.49
C ALA A 49 5.42 -17.09 -3.46
N GLU A 50 5.07 -17.83 -2.42
CA GLU A 50 4.84 -17.24 -1.12
C GLU A 50 6.10 -16.43 -0.84
N GLU A 51 6.04 -15.11 -1.02
CA GLU A 51 7.05 -14.21 -0.47
C GLU A 51 6.97 -14.32 1.05
N THR A 52 7.68 -15.29 1.59
CA THR A 52 8.05 -15.28 3.01
C THR A 52 9.03 -14.10 3.15
N SER A 53 8.50 -12.90 3.21
CA SER A 53 9.29 -11.69 3.46
C SER A 53 9.89 -11.85 4.85
N GLU A 54 11.20 -11.93 4.90
CA GLU A 54 11.95 -12.09 6.14
C GLU A 54 11.59 -10.91 7.07
N VAL A 55 11.19 -11.22 8.31
CA VAL A 55 10.80 -10.19 9.30
C VAL A 55 12.06 -9.49 9.78
N GLY A 56 12.14 -8.20 9.60
CA GLY A 56 13.26 -7.38 10.05
C GLY A 56 13.36 -7.34 11.57
N THR A 57 14.55 -7.07 12.07
CA THR A 57 14.85 -7.04 13.52
C THR A 57 14.73 -5.66 14.15
N ALA A 58 14.51 -4.60 13.34
CA ALA A 58 14.38 -3.25 13.86
C ALA A 58 13.13 -3.10 14.74
N THR A 59 13.25 -2.37 15.82
CA THR A 59 12.16 -2.04 16.73
C THR A 59 11.35 -0.86 16.21
N PHE A 60 10.10 -0.72 16.69
CA PHE A 60 9.28 0.45 16.37
C PHE A 60 9.99 1.77 16.78
N ASP A 61 10.68 1.79 17.90
CA ASP A 61 11.41 2.96 18.40
C ASP A 61 12.51 3.38 17.41
N GLU A 62 13.31 2.44 16.92
CA GLU A 62 14.37 2.70 15.94
C GLU A 62 13.78 3.25 14.64
N ILE A 63 12.71 2.65 14.13
CA ILE A 63 12.01 3.09 12.92
C ILE A 63 11.46 4.52 13.14
N TYR A 64 10.77 4.76 14.26
CA TYR A 64 10.18 6.06 14.57
C TYR A 64 11.25 7.16 14.64
N HIS A 65 12.39 6.91 15.30
CA HIS A 65 13.48 7.89 15.38
C HIS A 65 14.10 8.17 14.02
N ALA A 66 14.34 7.15 13.19
CA ALA A 66 14.88 7.33 11.86
C ALA A 66 13.99 8.24 11.00
N TYR A 67 12.67 8.01 11.01
CA TYR A 67 11.71 8.88 10.31
C TYR A 67 11.69 10.31 10.87
N LYS A 68 11.88 10.49 12.18
CA LYS A 68 11.97 11.83 12.79
C LYS A 68 13.25 12.57 12.43
N GLU A 69 14.34 11.87 12.23
CA GLU A 69 15.62 12.46 11.84
C GLU A 69 15.67 12.78 10.35
N ASN A 70 15.32 11.84 9.50
CA ASN A 70 15.37 12.01 8.04
C ASN A 70 14.48 10.96 7.35
N GLU A 71 13.28 11.37 6.95
CA GLU A 71 12.29 10.54 6.29
C GLU A 71 12.84 9.84 5.04
N LEU A 72 13.61 10.56 4.19
CA LEU A 72 14.15 9.99 2.95
C LEU A 72 15.14 8.84 3.22
N VAL A 73 15.94 8.95 4.26
CA VAL A 73 16.87 7.88 4.66
C VAL A 73 16.13 6.74 5.33
N ALA A 74 15.11 7.05 6.11
CA ALA A 74 14.28 6.04 6.75
C ALA A 74 13.47 5.22 5.74
N ASP A 75 12.98 5.83 4.67
CA ASP A 75 12.32 5.12 3.57
C ASP A 75 13.27 4.09 2.94
N ASP A 76 14.50 4.46 2.61
CA ASP A 76 15.48 3.55 2.04
C ASP A 76 15.81 2.35 2.95
N LEU A 77 15.69 2.52 4.27
CA LEU A 77 16.04 1.51 5.26
C LEU A 77 14.85 0.62 5.67
N TYR A 78 13.66 1.21 5.80
CA TYR A 78 12.54 0.55 6.49
C TYR A 78 11.28 0.41 5.64
N GLN A 79 11.06 1.27 4.65
CA GLN A 79 9.82 1.26 3.87
C GLN A 79 9.65 -0.07 3.13
N TYR A 80 8.42 -0.57 3.13
CA TYR A 80 7.99 -1.84 2.52
C TYR A 80 8.61 -3.11 3.11
N ASN A 81 9.45 -3.02 4.15
CA ASN A 81 9.91 -4.19 4.90
C ASN A 81 8.93 -4.56 6.01
N ARG A 82 8.92 -5.84 6.40
CA ARG A 82 8.06 -6.35 7.48
C ARG A 82 8.79 -6.30 8.81
N TYR A 83 8.06 -5.91 9.86
CA TYR A 83 8.58 -5.88 11.24
C TYR A 83 7.53 -6.35 12.21
N ARG A 84 8.00 -6.88 13.36
CA ARG A 84 7.14 -7.25 14.49
C ARG A 84 7.01 -6.06 15.45
N VAL A 85 5.77 -5.69 15.72
CA VAL A 85 5.46 -4.53 16.58
C VAL A 85 4.49 -4.96 17.70
N THR A 86 4.77 -4.52 18.93
CA THR A 86 3.86 -4.67 20.07
C THR A 86 3.30 -3.31 20.43
N ALA A 87 1.99 -3.18 20.49
CA ALA A 87 1.32 -1.92 20.79
C ALA A 87 -0.05 -2.14 21.43
N LYS A 88 -0.58 -1.11 22.07
CA LYS A 88 -1.90 -1.14 22.68
C LYS A 88 -2.94 -0.59 21.70
N ILE A 89 -4.09 -1.25 21.64
CA ILE A 89 -5.21 -0.83 20.80
C ILE A 89 -5.88 0.39 21.44
N ASN A 90 -5.88 1.52 20.73
CA ASN A 90 -6.59 2.74 21.13
C ASN A 90 -7.93 2.90 20.38
N GLY A 91 -8.08 2.32 19.20
CA GLY A 91 -9.29 2.33 18.41
C GLY A 91 -9.32 1.23 17.35
N MET A 92 -10.53 0.83 16.94
CA MET A 92 -10.75 -0.15 15.87
C MET A 92 -11.89 0.35 14.99
N THR A 93 -11.74 0.27 13.67
CA THR A 93 -12.78 0.66 12.72
C THR A 93 -12.74 -0.22 11.48
N ASN A 94 -13.92 -0.54 10.96
CA ASN A 94 -14.08 -1.19 9.65
C ASN A 94 -14.31 -0.15 8.54
N ASP A 95 -14.56 1.12 8.91
CA ASP A 95 -14.94 2.20 7.99
C ASP A 95 -13.76 3.09 7.61
N GLY A 96 -12.56 2.54 7.48
CA GLY A 96 -11.41 3.31 7.02
C GLY A 96 -11.64 3.87 5.61
N LEU A 97 -11.51 5.19 5.43
CA LEU A 97 -11.61 5.86 4.13
C LEU A 97 -10.62 5.27 3.10
N PHE A 98 -9.63 4.56 3.58
CA PHE A 98 -8.59 3.87 2.82
C PHE A 98 -8.71 2.34 2.85
N ASN A 99 -9.74 1.79 3.52
CA ASN A 99 -9.96 0.35 3.59
C ASN A 99 -10.50 -0.18 2.25
N MET A 100 -9.63 -0.21 1.25
CA MET A 100 -9.95 -0.78 -0.07
C MET A 100 -9.94 -2.31 -0.06
N THR A 101 -9.37 -2.94 0.96
CA THR A 101 -9.24 -4.40 1.10
C THR A 101 -10.41 -5.02 1.84
N GLY A 102 -11.23 -4.21 2.53
CA GLY A 102 -12.37 -4.67 3.33
C GLY A 102 -11.99 -5.24 4.70
N GLY A 103 -10.74 -5.07 5.13
CA GLY A 103 -10.25 -5.46 6.45
C GLY A 103 -10.57 -4.44 7.55
N ALA A 104 -9.78 -4.43 8.61
CA ALA A 104 -9.93 -3.51 9.74
C ALA A 104 -8.71 -2.61 9.88
N MET A 105 -8.96 -1.35 10.25
CA MET A 105 -7.91 -0.42 10.64
C MET A 105 -7.90 -0.25 12.16
N LEU A 106 -6.74 -0.45 12.76
CA LEU A 106 -6.51 -0.20 14.16
C LEU A 106 -5.72 1.10 14.35
N THR A 107 -6.18 1.93 15.28
CA THR A 107 -5.36 2.99 15.87
C THR A 107 -4.63 2.39 17.04
N LEU A 108 -3.33 2.37 16.98
CA LEU A 108 -2.45 1.79 18.00
C LEU A 108 -1.68 2.87 18.73
N GLU A 109 -1.31 2.60 19.97
CA GLU A 109 -0.44 3.46 20.77
C GLU A 109 0.74 2.67 21.33
N THR A 110 1.91 3.27 21.31
CA THR A 110 3.11 2.78 21.98
C THR A 110 3.87 3.92 22.63
N LYS A 111 4.91 3.60 23.38
CA LYS A 111 5.69 4.58 24.14
C LYS A 111 7.10 4.65 23.55
N VAL A 112 7.46 5.82 23.05
CA VAL A 112 8.81 6.14 22.58
C VAL A 112 9.34 7.28 23.42
N ASP A 113 10.50 7.16 24.05
CA ASP A 113 11.10 8.18 24.91
C ASP A 113 10.15 8.78 25.94
N ASN A 114 9.34 7.94 26.61
CA ASN A 114 8.28 8.36 27.55
C ASN A 114 7.13 9.19 26.94
N THR A 115 7.07 9.35 25.62
CA THR A 115 5.98 10.00 24.90
C THR A 115 5.07 8.94 24.29
N ILE A 116 3.75 9.13 24.40
CA ILE A 116 2.78 8.27 23.71
C ILE A 116 2.75 8.67 22.25
N VAL A 117 2.97 7.71 21.39
CA VAL A 117 2.91 7.85 19.93
C VAL A 117 1.74 7.02 19.40
N PHE A 118 0.95 7.60 18.51
CA PHE A 118 -0.14 6.93 17.82
C PHE A 118 0.26 6.63 16.39
N PHE A 119 -0.18 5.48 15.90
CA PHE A 119 0.02 5.05 14.51
C PHE A 119 -1.14 4.16 14.06
N TYR A 120 -1.22 3.91 12.76
CA TYR A 120 -2.28 3.13 12.14
C TYR A 120 -1.73 1.82 11.61
N ALA A 121 -2.50 0.74 11.80
CA ALA A 121 -2.20 -0.57 11.25
C ALA A 121 -3.44 -1.11 10.53
N GLU A 122 -3.26 -1.41 9.24
CA GLU A 122 -4.29 -1.99 8.38
C GLU A 122 -4.13 -3.51 8.36
N PHE A 123 -5.16 -4.20 8.82
CA PHE A 123 -5.26 -5.66 8.80
C PHE A 123 -6.17 -6.07 7.65
N GLU A 124 -5.73 -7.04 6.88
CA GLU A 124 -6.52 -7.58 5.78
C GLU A 124 -7.77 -8.32 6.28
N LYS A 125 -8.71 -8.54 5.37
CA LYS A 125 -10.00 -9.17 5.69
C LYS A 125 -9.84 -10.57 6.30
N GLU A 126 -8.82 -11.28 5.90
CA GLU A 126 -8.47 -12.61 6.40
C GLU A 126 -8.16 -12.62 7.91
N GLN A 127 -7.73 -11.48 8.45
CA GLN A 127 -7.45 -11.28 9.87
C GLN A 127 -8.69 -10.91 10.70
N GLU A 128 -9.85 -10.70 10.08
CA GLU A 128 -11.06 -10.21 10.77
C GLU A 128 -11.49 -11.14 11.92
N GLU A 129 -11.43 -12.45 11.73
CA GLU A 129 -11.81 -13.41 12.78
C GLU A 129 -10.84 -13.36 13.98
N ASN A 130 -9.53 -13.19 13.73
CA ASN A 130 -8.54 -13.03 14.79
C ASN A 130 -8.77 -11.73 15.58
N LEU A 131 -9.11 -10.65 14.87
CA LEU A 131 -9.37 -9.34 15.46
C LEU A 131 -10.65 -9.31 16.31
N LYS A 132 -11.62 -10.20 16.10
CA LYS A 132 -12.80 -10.31 16.97
C LYS A 132 -12.46 -10.79 18.40
N SER A 133 -11.30 -11.38 18.59
CA SER A 133 -10.84 -11.86 19.89
C SER A 133 -10.21 -10.76 20.76
N VAL A 134 -9.88 -9.61 20.19
CA VAL A 134 -9.23 -8.48 20.87
C VAL A 134 -10.15 -7.26 20.95
N LYS A 135 -9.87 -6.34 21.86
CA LYS A 135 -10.68 -5.13 22.11
C LYS A 135 -9.80 -3.92 22.38
N VAL A 136 -10.40 -2.74 22.29
CA VAL A 136 -9.76 -1.48 22.66
C VAL A 136 -9.25 -1.57 24.11
N GLY A 137 -7.99 -1.22 24.31
CA GLY A 137 -7.26 -1.31 25.56
C GLY A 137 -6.35 -2.53 25.68
N ASP A 138 -6.53 -3.57 24.87
CA ASP A 138 -5.64 -4.72 24.85
C ASP A 138 -4.28 -4.38 24.21
N THR A 139 -3.24 -5.08 24.63
CA THR A 139 -1.93 -5.03 23.97
C THR A 139 -1.82 -6.21 23.04
N ILE A 140 -1.46 -5.95 21.79
CA ILE A 140 -1.28 -6.96 20.75
C ILE A 140 0.14 -6.93 20.21
N THR A 141 0.57 -8.04 19.66
CA THR A 141 1.75 -8.16 18.81
C THR A 141 1.30 -8.50 17.41
N PHE A 142 1.82 -7.80 16.43
CA PHE A 142 1.53 -8.07 15.02
C PHE A 142 2.80 -7.97 14.18
N GLU A 143 2.79 -8.59 13.01
CA GLU A 143 3.74 -8.38 11.94
C GLU A 143 3.07 -7.58 10.85
N GLY A 144 3.75 -6.55 10.34
CA GLY A 144 3.20 -5.68 9.31
C GLY A 144 4.28 -5.05 8.45
N LYS A 145 3.90 -4.63 7.26
CA LYS A 145 4.74 -3.90 6.33
C LYS A 145 4.74 -2.42 6.70
N CYS A 146 5.91 -1.85 6.97
CA CYS A 146 6.09 -0.44 7.25
C CYS A 146 5.88 0.39 5.97
N LEU A 147 4.95 1.33 5.97
CA LEU A 147 4.86 2.36 4.93
C LEU A 147 5.62 3.61 5.36
N ASP A 148 5.46 3.99 6.62
CA ASP A 148 6.20 5.00 7.37
C ASP A 148 6.02 4.74 8.88
N ALA A 149 6.58 5.59 9.74
CA ALA A 149 6.46 5.42 11.19
C ALA A 149 5.01 5.49 11.71
N GLY A 150 4.10 6.12 10.98
CA GLY A 150 2.70 6.31 11.35
C GLY A 150 1.72 5.35 10.67
N ASN A 151 2.15 4.61 9.65
CA ASN A 151 1.27 3.81 8.79
C ASN A 151 1.87 2.44 8.47
N TRP A 152 1.10 1.40 8.75
CA TRP A 152 1.45 0.00 8.56
C TRP A 152 0.35 -0.72 7.79
N THR A 153 0.72 -1.59 6.89
CA THR A 153 -0.22 -2.35 6.05
C THR A 153 0.12 -3.84 6.02
N GLU A 154 -0.74 -4.65 5.43
CA GLU A 154 -0.56 -6.10 5.37
C GLU A 154 -0.27 -6.68 6.77
N CYS A 155 -0.98 -6.18 7.78
CA CYS A 155 -0.74 -6.56 9.17
C CYS A 155 -1.39 -7.91 9.50
N GLU A 156 -0.66 -8.75 10.24
CA GLU A 156 -1.10 -10.04 10.72
C GLU A 156 -0.95 -10.12 12.24
N LEU A 157 -2.04 -10.48 12.92
CA LEU A 157 -2.02 -10.62 14.38
C LEU A 157 -1.24 -11.89 14.76
N ILE A 158 -0.26 -11.75 15.66
CA ILE A 158 0.46 -12.88 16.24
C ILE A 158 -0.35 -13.37 17.46
N VAL A 159 -0.93 -14.55 17.33
CA VAL A 159 -1.65 -15.25 18.41
C VAL A 159 -0.68 -16.21 19.06
N GLU A 160 -0.32 -15.93 20.33
CA GLU A 160 0.50 -16.85 21.17
C GLU A 160 -0.35 -17.94 21.83
#